data_df6b4a440286ebf734d63e5430ff7e0e
#
_entry.id   df6b4a440286ebf734d63e5430ff7e0e
#
_cell.length_a   1.000
_cell.length_b   1.000
_cell.length_c   1.000
_cell.angle_alpha   90.00
_cell.angle_beta   90.00
_cell.angle_gamma   90.00
#
_symmetry.space_group_name_H-M   'P 1'
#
loop_
_entity.id
_entity.type
_entity.pdbx_description
1 polymer ?
#
loop_
_entity_poly.entity_id
_entity_poly.type
_entity_poly.pdbx_seq_one_letter_code
_entity_poly.pdbx_strand_id
1 'polypeptide(L)'
;MKILVESEIQKAISRCNPSKIAVAYIGADWKEFIPYADRLEAVIVSPTFGSNPWAITDLAKLIRWDRIFFLDELHAKTYVGNESAVIGSANLTSNGLSGEGLVELCVEVNADESLRKLNEAFNDLKKRAQKQYPTTESKKTRLKELEKIWGAAIANRIIRSENRNMRSFSDFEPLGKDHFYVLWFQPVACEYSDDVKAIQSLMVGDIHFASADKVEKNKWALVWRITNSSTPHRTAKPHWLYIHEVFENGIIDEEYEYPKCAIQRKDLEVPSPPFEITSDVAEAFKKAIQEEEIAKYLIQDCRDVFSLAYSLKGMPLLIGKMKEYG
;
A
#
# COMPACT_ATOMS: atom_id res chain seq x y z
N MET A 1 -1.59 21.86 -30.85
CA MET A 1 -1.61 20.49 -30.28
C MET A 1 -0.17 19.97 -30.23
N LYS A 2 0.30 19.53 -29.07
CA LYS A 2 1.64 18.95 -28.87
C LYS A 2 1.49 17.54 -28.29
N ILE A 3 2.18 16.56 -28.85
CA ILE A 3 2.27 15.20 -28.29
C ILE A 3 3.24 15.24 -27.10
N LEU A 4 2.90 14.56 -26.02
CA LEU A 4 3.64 14.49 -24.76
C LEU A 4 3.91 13.04 -24.39
N VAL A 5 5.13 12.74 -23.96
CA VAL A 5 5.59 11.44 -23.50
C VAL A 5 6.33 11.57 -22.18
N GLU A 6 6.25 10.54 -21.34
CA GLU A 6 7.03 10.43 -20.09
C GLU A 6 7.01 11.70 -19.23
N SER A 7 8.18 12.21 -18.84
CA SER A 7 8.31 13.40 -17.97
C SER A 7 7.76 14.69 -18.57
N GLU A 8 7.50 14.74 -19.90
CA GLU A 8 6.87 15.90 -20.53
C GLU A 8 5.42 16.07 -20.07
N ILE A 9 4.72 14.97 -19.77
CA ILE A 9 3.31 14.97 -19.35
C ILE A 9 3.15 15.76 -18.05
N GLN A 10 3.93 15.42 -17.01
CA GLN A 10 3.89 16.13 -15.73
C GLN A 10 4.23 17.62 -15.88
N LYS A 11 5.25 17.95 -16.68
CA LYS A 11 5.63 19.33 -16.95
C LYS A 11 4.53 20.12 -17.65
N ALA A 12 3.80 19.49 -18.58
CA ALA A 12 2.66 20.08 -19.27
C ALA A 12 1.48 20.31 -18.32
N ILE A 13 1.15 19.34 -17.45
CA ILE A 13 0.10 19.47 -16.43
C ILE A 13 0.44 20.62 -15.46
N SER A 14 1.69 20.72 -15.01
CA SER A 14 2.14 21.81 -14.13
C SER A 14 1.98 23.18 -14.80
N ARG A 15 2.31 23.30 -16.10
CA ARG A 15 2.11 24.57 -16.86
C ARG A 15 0.63 24.88 -17.09
N CYS A 16 -0.15 23.84 -17.39
CA CYS A 16 -1.60 23.95 -17.58
C CYS A 16 -2.29 24.49 -16.33
N ASN A 17 -1.75 24.25 -15.14
CA ASN A 17 -2.31 24.66 -13.85
C ASN A 17 -3.83 24.37 -13.78
N PRO A 18 -4.24 23.10 -13.82
CA PRO A 18 -5.63 22.73 -14.06
C PRO A 18 -6.55 23.19 -12.93
N SER A 19 -7.68 23.80 -13.28
CA SER A 19 -8.80 24.05 -12.36
C SER A 19 -9.82 22.92 -12.37
N LYS A 20 -9.81 22.07 -13.40
CA LYS A 20 -10.74 20.94 -13.56
C LYS A 20 -9.96 19.67 -13.94
N ILE A 21 -10.25 18.58 -13.27
CA ILE A 21 -9.62 17.29 -13.52
C ILE A 21 -10.70 16.21 -13.66
N ALA A 22 -10.63 15.40 -14.72
CA ALA A 22 -11.39 14.17 -14.82
C ALA A 22 -10.43 13.02 -15.08
N VAL A 23 -10.28 12.11 -14.11
CA VAL A 23 -9.37 10.98 -14.18
C VAL A 23 -10.06 9.71 -13.70
N ALA A 24 -9.78 8.58 -14.39
CA ALA A 24 -10.29 7.31 -13.94
C ALA A 24 -9.78 7.00 -12.53
N TYR A 25 -8.47 7.17 -12.28
CA TYR A 25 -7.86 6.77 -11.04
C TYR A 25 -7.02 7.89 -10.40
N ILE A 26 -7.03 7.90 -9.06
CA ILE A 26 -6.20 8.78 -8.23
C ILE A 26 -5.37 7.94 -7.26
N GLY A 27 -4.06 8.19 -7.21
CA GLY A 27 -3.09 7.54 -6.31
C GLY A 27 -2.89 8.31 -5.00
N ALA A 28 -2.22 7.69 -4.04
CA ALA A 28 -1.91 8.29 -2.74
C ALA A 28 -1.01 9.55 -2.86
N ASP A 29 -0.17 9.56 -3.87
CA ASP A 29 0.85 10.54 -4.22
C ASP A 29 0.36 11.74 -5.07
N TRP A 30 -0.94 11.82 -5.32
CA TRP A 30 -1.56 12.84 -6.19
C TRP A 30 -1.12 14.28 -5.92
N LYS A 31 -0.76 14.61 -4.67
CA LYS A 31 -0.31 15.96 -4.27
C LYS A 31 1.00 16.38 -4.94
N GLU A 32 1.85 15.42 -5.28
CA GLU A 32 3.15 15.69 -5.94
C GLU A 32 2.95 16.23 -7.36
N PHE A 33 1.85 15.85 -7.99
CA PHE A 33 1.52 16.21 -9.37
C PHE A 33 0.63 17.44 -9.49
N ILE A 34 -0.13 17.79 -8.44
CA ILE A 34 -1.02 18.94 -8.41
C ILE A 34 -0.73 19.80 -7.17
N PRO A 35 0.36 20.58 -7.18
CA PRO A 35 0.82 21.34 -6.00
C PRO A 35 -0.16 22.44 -5.57
N TYR A 36 -0.98 22.96 -6.49
CA TYR A 36 -1.98 24.01 -6.22
C TYR A 36 -3.40 23.46 -6.23
N ALA A 37 -3.60 22.28 -5.63
CA ALA A 37 -4.89 21.60 -5.63
C ALA A 37 -6.01 22.37 -4.90
N ASP A 38 -5.70 23.30 -4.03
CA ASP A 38 -6.66 24.22 -3.38
C ASP A 38 -7.43 25.09 -4.40
N ARG A 39 -6.87 25.30 -5.61
CA ARG A 39 -7.48 26.03 -6.71
C ARG A 39 -8.42 25.19 -7.57
N LEU A 40 -8.49 23.89 -7.37
CA LEU A 40 -9.36 23.01 -8.13
C LEU A 40 -10.84 23.37 -7.89
N GLU A 41 -11.55 23.63 -8.97
CA GLU A 41 -12.98 23.92 -8.99
C GLU A 41 -13.82 22.65 -9.05
N ALA A 42 -13.33 21.61 -9.73
CA ALA A 42 -14.02 20.35 -9.87
C ALA A 42 -13.06 19.20 -10.18
N VAL A 43 -13.27 18.07 -9.51
CA VAL A 43 -12.60 16.81 -9.81
C VAL A 43 -13.65 15.72 -10.01
N ILE A 44 -13.57 15.02 -11.15
CA ILE A 44 -14.38 13.85 -11.45
C ILE A 44 -13.45 12.64 -11.37
N VAL A 45 -13.82 11.64 -10.58
CA VAL A 45 -13.01 10.43 -10.40
C VAL A 45 -13.91 9.19 -10.38
N SER A 46 -13.39 8.05 -10.86
CA SER A 46 -14.08 6.78 -10.70
C SER A 46 -13.80 6.21 -9.30
N PRO A 47 -14.81 6.03 -8.44
CA PRO A 47 -14.66 5.43 -7.12
C PRO A 47 -14.64 3.90 -7.24
N THR A 48 -13.74 3.37 -8.05
CA THR A 48 -13.53 1.94 -8.30
C THR A 48 -12.15 1.50 -7.82
N PHE A 49 -11.86 0.21 -7.89
CA PHE A 49 -10.65 -0.40 -7.33
C PHE A 49 -9.32 0.24 -7.77
N GLY A 50 -9.27 0.88 -8.93
CA GLY A 50 -8.08 1.60 -9.39
C GLY A 50 -7.80 2.93 -8.68
N SER A 51 -8.78 3.46 -7.92
CA SER A 51 -8.62 4.70 -7.14
C SER A 51 -8.34 4.41 -5.68
N ASN A 52 -7.35 5.08 -5.12
CA ASN A 52 -7.07 5.01 -3.69
C ASN A 52 -8.16 5.78 -2.90
N PRO A 53 -8.96 5.14 -2.02
CA PRO A 53 -10.04 5.78 -1.30
C PRO A 53 -9.56 6.86 -0.32
N TRP A 54 -8.39 6.68 0.26
CA TRP A 54 -7.81 7.67 1.18
C TRP A 54 -7.31 8.90 0.45
N ALA A 55 -6.78 8.74 -0.78
CA ALA A 55 -6.45 9.88 -1.66
C ALA A 55 -7.68 10.73 -1.98
N ILE A 56 -8.82 10.10 -2.25
CA ILE A 56 -10.10 10.80 -2.46
C ILE A 56 -10.53 11.54 -1.20
N THR A 57 -10.39 10.91 -0.03
CA THR A 57 -10.70 11.54 1.27
C THR A 57 -9.80 12.75 1.54
N ASP A 58 -8.51 12.63 1.25
CA ASP A 58 -7.53 13.72 1.43
C ASP A 58 -7.81 14.89 0.48
N LEU A 59 -8.15 14.59 -0.76
CA LEU A 59 -8.57 15.59 -1.73
C LEU A 59 -9.84 16.30 -1.25
N ALA A 60 -10.83 15.56 -0.71
CA ALA A 60 -12.07 16.11 -0.18
C ALA A 60 -11.87 17.02 1.04
N LYS A 61 -10.86 16.75 1.88
CA LYS A 61 -10.48 17.64 2.99
C LYS A 61 -9.94 18.97 2.47
N LEU A 62 -9.25 18.98 1.34
CA LEU A 62 -8.62 20.16 0.77
C LEU A 62 -9.63 21.02 -0.04
N ILE A 63 -10.36 20.40 -0.97
CA ILE A 63 -11.21 21.14 -1.92
C ILE A 63 -12.72 21.06 -1.60
N ARG A 64 -13.10 20.33 -0.56
CA ARG A 64 -14.47 20.04 -0.11
C ARG A 64 -15.23 19.06 -1.02
N TRP A 65 -16.21 18.36 -0.45
CA TRP A 65 -17.03 17.34 -1.13
C TRP A 65 -17.91 17.86 -2.27
N ASP A 66 -18.27 19.12 -2.25
CA ASP A 66 -19.09 19.77 -3.30
C ASP A 66 -18.34 19.94 -4.62
N ARG A 67 -17.00 19.87 -4.60
CA ARG A 67 -16.14 19.93 -5.78
C ARG A 67 -15.66 18.57 -6.26
N ILE A 68 -16.01 17.47 -5.60
CA ILE A 68 -15.68 16.11 -5.99
C ILE A 68 -16.90 15.40 -6.54
N PHE A 69 -16.76 14.78 -7.70
CA PHE A 69 -17.83 14.10 -8.42
C PHE A 69 -17.41 12.67 -8.72
N PHE A 70 -18.30 11.71 -8.46
CA PHE A 70 -18.06 10.29 -8.70
C PHE A 70 -18.81 9.82 -9.93
N LEU A 71 -18.09 9.08 -10.81
CA LEU A 71 -18.65 8.47 -12.00
C LEU A 71 -17.98 7.11 -12.21
N ASP A 72 -18.68 6.00 -11.91
CA ASP A 72 -18.12 4.64 -11.86
C ASP A 72 -17.50 4.23 -13.20
N GLU A 73 -18.13 4.56 -14.30
CA GLU A 73 -17.67 4.23 -15.66
C GLU A 73 -16.65 5.21 -16.24
N LEU A 74 -16.16 6.18 -15.46
CA LEU A 74 -15.18 7.15 -15.97
C LEU A 74 -13.87 6.46 -16.33
N HIS A 75 -13.43 6.63 -17.57
CA HIS A 75 -12.12 6.21 -18.05
C HIS A 75 -11.33 7.35 -18.73
N ALA A 76 -11.86 8.57 -18.73
CA ALA A 76 -11.15 9.76 -19.22
C ALA A 76 -9.97 10.13 -18.31
N LYS A 77 -8.95 10.76 -18.87
CA LYS A 77 -7.84 11.41 -18.16
C LYS A 77 -7.63 12.77 -18.81
N THR A 78 -8.18 13.80 -18.16
CA THR A 78 -8.13 15.18 -18.65
C THR A 78 -7.80 16.14 -17.52
N TYR A 79 -6.90 17.06 -17.80
CA TYR A 79 -6.46 18.13 -16.91
C TYR A 79 -6.72 19.46 -17.63
N VAL A 80 -7.68 20.23 -17.18
CA VAL A 80 -8.16 21.41 -17.90
C VAL A 80 -7.85 22.68 -17.12
N GLY A 81 -6.97 23.50 -17.67
CA GLY A 81 -6.68 24.84 -17.21
C GLY A 81 -7.39 25.91 -18.06
N ASN A 82 -7.06 27.18 -17.83
CA ASN A 82 -7.67 28.30 -18.53
C ASN A 82 -7.17 28.45 -19.98
N GLU A 83 -5.87 28.23 -20.20
CA GLU A 83 -5.22 28.51 -21.50
C GLU A 83 -4.81 27.23 -22.24
N SER A 84 -4.77 26.11 -21.53
CA SER A 84 -4.42 24.82 -22.11
C SER A 84 -5.06 23.67 -21.37
N ALA A 85 -5.06 22.49 -21.98
CA ALA A 85 -5.47 21.25 -21.37
C ALA A 85 -4.54 20.11 -21.76
N VAL A 86 -4.42 19.11 -20.90
CA VAL A 86 -3.71 17.85 -21.18
C VAL A 86 -4.72 16.71 -21.19
N ILE A 87 -4.71 15.91 -22.24
CA ILE A 87 -5.62 14.76 -22.43
C ILE A 87 -4.79 13.55 -22.84
N GLY A 88 -5.10 12.39 -22.35
CA GLY A 88 -4.43 11.16 -22.80
C GLY A 88 -4.69 9.95 -21.91
N SER A 89 -3.65 9.16 -21.72
CA SER A 89 -3.74 7.90 -20.99
C SER A 89 -3.38 8.04 -19.50
N ALA A 90 -2.68 9.11 -19.09
CA ALA A 90 -2.09 9.26 -17.76
C ALA A 90 -3.12 9.57 -16.67
N ASN A 91 -3.26 8.66 -15.71
CA ASN A 91 -4.03 8.86 -14.49
C ASN A 91 -3.28 9.74 -13.48
N LEU A 92 -3.98 10.26 -12.46
CA LEU A 92 -3.38 11.06 -11.38
C LEU A 92 -2.73 10.13 -10.33
N THR A 93 -1.65 9.47 -10.73
CA THR A 93 -0.89 8.47 -9.95
C THR A 93 0.59 8.54 -10.34
N SER A 94 1.50 8.06 -9.49
CA SER A 94 2.92 7.91 -9.87
C SER A 94 3.12 7.06 -11.12
N ASN A 95 2.37 5.97 -11.26
CA ASN A 95 2.45 5.13 -12.46
C ASN A 95 2.11 5.89 -13.74
N GLY A 96 1.22 6.88 -13.67
CA GLY A 96 0.81 7.68 -14.83
C GLY A 96 1.65 8.94 -15.05
N LEU A 97 2.25 9.52 -14.01
CA LEU A 97 2.81 10.87 -14.10
C LEU A 97 4.29 10.99 -13.72
N SER A 98 4.90 9.99 -13.05
CA SER A 98 6.32 10.06 -12.67
C SER A 98 7.29 10.00 -13.86
N GLY A 99 6.85 9.43 -14.99
CA GLY A 99 7.72 9.12 -16.13
C GLY A 99 8.57 7.85 -15.94
N GLU A 100 8.45 7.18 -14.79
CA GLU A 100 9.17 5.94 -14.44
C GLU A 100 8.24 4.73 -14.30
N GLY A 101 6.92 4.95 -14.42
CA GLY A 101 5.90 3.93 -14.24
C GLY A 101 5.49 3.24 -15.55
N LEU A 102 4.25 3.49 -15.96
CA LEU A 102 3.70 2.98 -17.21
C LEU A 102 4.09 3.90 -18.39
N VAL A 103 4.13 3.34 -19.59
CA VAL A 103 4.31 4.12 -20.82
C VAL A 103 3.00 4.86 -21.11
N GLU A 104 3.01 6.17 -21.01
CA GLU A 104 1.85 7.03 -21.17
C GLU A 104 2.01 7.95 -22.39
N LEU A 105 0.91 8.24 -23.03
CA LEU A 105 0.84 9.15 -24.19
C LEU A 105 -0.28 10.16 -23.98
N CYS A 106 0.08 11.45 -24.01
CA CYS A 106 -0.87 12.55 -23.86
C CYS A 106 -0.72 13.59 -24.98
N VAL A 107 -1.67 14.47 -25.07
CA VAL A 107 -1.61 15.66 -25.94
C VAL A 107 -1.93 16.91 -25.14
N GLU A 108 -1.15 17.95 -25.38
CA GLU A 108 -1.43 19.33 -24.92
C GLU A 108 -2.24 20.06 -25.99
N VAL A 109 -3.35 20.64 -25.57
CA VAL A 109 -4.31 21.37 -26.40
C VAL A 109 -4.42 22.80 -25.87
N ASN A 110 -4.30 23.79 -26.78
CA ASN A 110 -4.37 25.21 -26.44
C ASN A 110 -5.22 26.04 -27.42
N ALA A 111 -5.90 25.39 -28.37
CA ALA A 111 -6.82 26.06 -29.27
C ALA A 111 -8.16 26.31 -28.58
N ASP A 112 -8.67 27.54 -28.67
CA ASP A 112 -9.93 27.99 -28.00
C ASP A 112 -11.12 27.05 -28.29
N GLU A 113 -11.30 26.64 -29.54
CA GLU A 113 -12.37 25.74 -29.92
C GLU A 113 -12.25 24.37 -29.23
N SER A 114 -11.03 23.84 -29.14
CA SER A 114 -10.76 22.56 -28.47
C SER A 114 -10.97 22.66 -26.96
N LEU A 115 -10.52 23.76 -26.33
CA LEU A 115 -10.76 24.02 -24.91
C LEU A 115 -12.24 24.17 -24.60
N ARG A 116 -13.02 24.86 -25.48
CA ARG A 116 -14.45 24.97 -25.34
C ARG A 116 -15.13 23.59 -25.37
N LYS A 117 -14.81 22.77 -26.39
CA LYS A 117 -15.34 21.40 -26.51
C LYS A 117 -14.99 20.53 -25.29
N LEU A 118 -13.79 20.65 -24.76
CA LEU A 118 -13.36 19.94 -23.55
C LEU A 118 -14.14 20.37 -22.31
N ASN A 119 -14.35 21.68 -22.14
CA ASN A 119 -15.17 22.18 -21.04
C ASN A 119 -16.64 21.73 -21.16
N GLU A 120 -17.20 21.67 -22.35
CA GLU A 120 -18.52 21.11 -22.60
C GLU A 120 -18.58 19.63 -22.20
N ALA A 121 -17.63 18.81 -22.69
CA ALA A 121 -17.53 17.39 -22.35
C ALA A 121 -17.34 17.18 -20.83
N PHE A 122 -16.47 17.98 -20.18
CA PHE A 122 -16.28 17.93 -18.73
C PHE A 122 -17.59 18.21 -17.98
N ASN A 123 -18.33 19.24 -18.40
CA ASN A 123 -19.61 19.59 -17.78
C ASN A 123 -20.65 18.47 -17.96
N ASP A 124 -20.66 17.78 -19.08
CA ASP A 124 -21.55 16.65 -19.29
C ASP A 124 -21.17 15.42 -18.42
N LEU A 125 -19.88 15.13 -18.28
CA LEU A 125 -19.41 14.13 -17.30
C LEU A 125 -19.81 14.51 -15.87
N LYS A 126 -19.66 15.80 -15.50
CA LYS A 126 -20.07 16.29 -14.19
C LYS A 126 -21.57 16.12 -13.94
N LYS A 127 -22.43 16.42 -14.92
CA LYS A 127 -23.88 16.20 -14.82
C LYS A 127 -24.22 14.72 -14.63
N ARG A 128 -23.55 13.82 -15.36
CA ARG A 128 -23.70 12.36 -15.18
C ARG A 128 -23.31 11.92 -13.77
N ALA A 129 -22.15 12.38 -13.29
CA ALA A 129 -21.66 12.11 -11.95
C ALA A 129 -22.63 12.62 -10.86
N GLN A 130 -23.19 13.83 -11.02
CA GLN A 130 -24.19 14.37 -10.10
C GLN A 130 -25.50 13.58 -10.10
N LYS A 131 -25.88 13.00 -11.24
CA LYS A 131 -27.04 12.12 -11.32
C LYS A 131 -26.78 10.77 -10.64
N GLN A 132 -25.56 10.23 -10.74
CA GLN A 132 -25.20 8.94 -10.15
C GLN A 132 -25.01 9.05 -8.62
N TYR A 133 -24.32 10.10 -8.16
CA TYR A 133 -24.06 10.38 -6.75
C TYR A 133 -24.46 11.81 -6.38
N PRO A 134 -25.76 12.08 -6.18
CA PRO A 134 -26.29 13.43 -6.05
C PRO A 134 -25.93 14.15 -4.75
N THR A 135 -25.59 13.41 -3.70
CA THR A 135 -25.35 13.97 -2.37
C THR A 135 -23.95 13.62 -1.86
N THR A 136 -23.45 14.41 -0.92
CA THR A 136 -22.22 14.08 -0.19
C THR A 136 -22.32 12.74 0.51
N GLU A 137 -23.49 12.41 1.03
CA GLU A 137 -23.71 11.15 1.76
C GLU A 137 -23.62 9.94 0.80
N SER A 138 -24.22 10.01 -0.38
CA SER A 138 -24.09 8.95 -1.39
C SER A 138 -22.64 8.70 -1.81
N LYS A 139 -21.84 9.78 -1.95
CA LYS A 139 -20.40 9.69 -2.24
C LYS A 139 -19.63 9.03 -1.10
N LYS A 140 -19.90 9.42 0.15
CA LYS A 140 -19.25 8.84 1.33
C LYS A 140 -19.61 7.35 1.51
N THR A 141 -20.86 6.98 1.24
CA THR A 141 -21.30 5.59 1.28
C THR A 141 -20.53 4.77 0.25
N ARG A 142 -20.44 5.25 -0.99
CA ARG A 142 -19.67 4.59 -2.05
C ARG A 142 -18.19 4.46 -1.70
N LEU A 143 -17.61 5.51 -1.07
CA LEU A 143 -16.20 5.49 -0.66
C LEU A 143 -15.95 4.46 0.44
N LYS A 144 -16.85 4.30 1.41
CA LYS A 144 -16.75 3.24 2.44
C LYS A 144 -16.78 1.84 1.84
N GLU A 145 -17.57 1.63 0.79
CA GLU A 145 -17.57 0.36 0.05
C GLU A 145 -16.20 0.12 -0.61
N LEU A 146 -15.64 1.15 -1.25
CA LEU A 146 -14.32 1.07 -1.85
C LEU A 146 -13.23 0.82 -0.81
N GLU A 147 -13.29 1.48 0.36
CA GLU A 147 -12.36 1.25 1.48
C GLU A 147 -12.37 -0.21 1.95
N LYS A 148 -13.56 -0.84 2.02
CA LYS A 148 -13.66 -2.28 2.35
C LYS A 148 -12.99 -3.16 1.30
N ILE A 149 -13.21 -2.86 0.01
CA ILE A 149 -12.58 -3.60 -1.10
C ILE A 149 -11.06 -3.45 -1.05
N TRP A 150 -10.58 -2.23 -0.83
CA TRP A 150 -9.15 -1.95 -0.68
C TRP A 150 -8.56 -2.62 0.55
N GLY A 151 -9.23 -2.56 1.69
CA GLY A 151 -8.83 -3.25 2.91
C GLY A 151 -8.66 -4.75 2.69
N ALA A 152 -9.63 -5.39 2.02
CA ALA A 152 -9.54 -6.79 1.64
C ALA A 152 -8.38 -7.06 0.66
N ALA A 153 -8.13 -6.18 -0.30
CA ALA A 153 -7.05 -6.33 -1.27
C ALA A 153 -5.66 -6.14 -0.63
N ILE A 154 -5.52 -5.22 0.31
CA ILE A 154 -4.32 -5.03 1.13
C ILE A 154 -4.08 -6.28 1.98
N ALA A 155 -5.10 -6.75 2.69
CA ALA A 155 -5.04 -7.97 3.51
C ALA A 155 -4.63 -9.21 2.68
N ASN A 156 -5.07 -9.28 1.43
CA ASN A 156 -4.71 -10.34 0.49
C ASN A 156 -3.41 -10.06 -0.31
N ARG A 157 -2.68 -9.00 -0.01
CA ARG A 157 -1.44 -8.58 -0.72
C ARG A 157 -1.62 -8.35 -2.23
N ILE A 158 -2.84 -8.09 -2.68
CA ILE A 158 -3.14 -7.76 -4.08
C ILE A 158 -2.70 -6.33 -4.39
N ILE A 159 -2.83 -5.43 -3.40
CA ILE A 159 -2.36 -4.05 -3.47
C ILE A 159 -1.33 -3.84 -2.35
N ARG A 160 -0.28 -3.09 -2.63
CA ARG A 160 0.59 -2.56 -1.58
C ARG A 160 -0.18 -1.51 -0.78
N SER A 161 -0.05 -1.55 0.53
CA SER A 161 -0.61 -0.51 1.39
C SER A 161 0.14 0.80 1.19
N GLU A 162 -0.37 1.66 0.32
CA GLU A 162 0.09 3.06 0.19
C GLU A 162 -0.60 3.95 1.25
N ASN A 163 -0.81 3.41 2.44
CA ASN A 163 -1.57 4.09 3.48
C ASN A 163 -0.72 5.21 4.10
N ARG A 164 -1.00 6.46 3.77
CA ARG A 164 -0.33 7.66 4.33
C ARG A 164 -0.47 7.84 5.84
N ASN A 165 -1.24 6.99 6.52
CA ASN A 165 -1.28 6.88 7.98
C ASN A 165 -0.24 5.89 8.52
N MET A 166 0.53 5.21 7.65
CA MET A 166 1.69 4.45 8.10
C MET A 166 2.78 5.43 8.52
N ARG A 167 3.30 5.26 9.72
CA ARG A 167 4.49 5.99 10.16
C ARG A 167 5.61 5.75 9.16
N SER A 168 6.30 6.81 8.77
CA SER A 168 7.60 6.66 8.13
C SER A 168 8.52 5.88 9.06
N PHE A 169 9.41 5.07 8.51
CA PHE A 169 10.40 4.37 9.33
C PHE A 169 11.31 5.36 10.09
N SER A 170 11.62 6.53 9.51
CA SER A 170 12.36 7.61 10.20
C SER A 170 11.68 8.07 11.51
N ASP A 171 10.35 8.09 11.52
CA ASP A 171 9.55 8.56 12.65
C ASP A 171 9.19 7.43 13.63
N PHE A 172 9.58 6.19 13.30
CA PHE A 172 9.33 5.06 14.18
C PHE A 172 10.32 5.04 15.33
N GLU A 173 9.80 5.14 16.55
CA GLU A 173 10.54 4.93 17.78
C GLU A 173 9.95 3.72 18.51
N PRO A 174 10.77 2.71 18.85
CA PRO A 174 10.30 1.54 19.57
C PRO A 174 10.04 1.91 21.03
N LEU A 175 8.85 2.41 21.35
CA LEU A 175 8.42 2.76 22.71
C LEU A 175 7.69 1.60 23.37
N GLY A 176 8.28 1.01 24.40
CA GLY A 176 7.67 0.15 25.43
C GLY A 176 6.73 -0.98 24.97
N LYS A 177 5.49 -0.66 24.58
CA LYS A 177 4.46 -1.63 24.20
C LYS A 177 4.36 -1.90 22.70
N ASP A 178 5.03 -1.12 21.86
CA ASP A 178 4.99 -1.21 20.41
C ASP A 178 5.94 -2.31 19.87
N HIS A 179 6.08 -3.42 20.63
CA HIS A 179 6.90 -4.52 20.19
C HIS A 179 6.22 -5.29 19.08
N PHE A 180 6.99 -5.61 18.08
CA PHE A 180 6.65 -6.59 17.04
C PHE A 180 7.71 -7.69 17.03
N TYR A 181 7.38 -8.82 16.42
CA TYR A 181 8.33 -9.91 16.24
C TYR A 181 9.13 -9.71 14.96
N VAL A 182 10.39 -10.17 14.94
CA VAL A 182 11.20 -10.24 13.72
C VAL A 182 11.53 -11.70 13.47
N LEU A 183 10.95 -12.26 12.41
CA LEU A 183 10.92 -13.70 12.18
C LEU A 183 11.34 -14.02 10.76
N TRP A 184 12.15 -15.04 10.59
CA TRP A 184 12.47 -15.57 9.28
C TRP A 184 11.58 -16.76 8.93
N PHE A 185 11.46 -17.04 7.65
CA PHE A 185 10.81 -18.25 7.15
C PHE A 185 11.58 -18.85 5.98
N GLN A 186 11.42 -20.16 5.82
CA GLN A 186 11.72 -20.88 4.60
C GLN A 186 10.43 -21.53 4.10
N PRO A 187 10.17 -21.54 2.79
CA PRO A 187 9.06 -22.31 2.25
C PRO A 187 9.30 -23.81 2.52
N VAL A 188 8.53 -24.37 3.41
CA VAL A 188 8.53 -25.80 3.74
C VAL A 188 7.13 -26.34 3.51
N ALA A 189 7.00 -27.50 2.89
CA ALA A 189 5.74 -28.21 2.87
C ALA A 189 5.49 -28.78 4.26
N CYS A 190 4.40 -28.39 4.88
CA CYS A 190 3.97 -28.89 6.19
C CYS A 190 2.52 -29.33 6.14
N GLU A 191 2.14 -30.21 7.02
CA GLU A 191 0.76 -30.65 7.16
C GLU A 191 0.07 -29.87 8.29
N TYR A 192 -1.01 -29.16 7.95
CA TYR A 192 -1.84 -28.44 8.92
C TYR A 192 -2.75 -29.38 9.70
N SER A 193 -3.01 -29.02 10.95
CA SER A 193 -4.07 -29.65 11.76
C SER A 193 -5.46 -29.41 11.15
N ASP A 194 -6.45 -30.19 11.58
CA ASP A 194 -7.82 -30.03 11.09
C ASP A 194 -8.39 -28.65 11.43
N ASP A 195 -8.05 -28.08 12.58
CA ASP A 195 -8.47 -26.73 12.98
C ASP A 195 -7.93 -25.66 12.01
N VAL A 196 -6.68 -25.76 11.61
CA VAL A 196 -6.08 -24.83 10.64
C VAL A 196 -6.65 -25.08 9.24
N LYS A 197 -6.83 -26.35 8.83
CA LYS A 197 -7.46 -26.72 7.54
C LYS A 197 -8.86 -26.13 7.41
N ALA A 198 -9.65 -26.13 8.50
CA ALA A 198 -11.00 -25.57 8.51
C ALA A 198 -11.10 -24.10 8.15
N ILE A 199 -10.03 -23.32 8.43
CA ILE A 199 -9.98 -21.90 8.13
C ILE A 199 -8.94 -21.52 7.06
N GLN A 200 -8.30 -22.51 6.42
CA GLN A 200 -7.24 -22.30 5.44
C GLN A 200 -7.65 -21.36 4.29
N SER A 201 -8.91 -21.43 3.86
CA SER A 201 -9.47 -20.54 2.83
C SER A 201 -9.53 -19.06 3.26
N LEU A 202 -9.45 -18.78 4.56
CA LEU A 202 -9.46 -17.43 5.14
C LEU A 202 -8.06 -16.91 5.46
N MET A 203 -7.02 -17.72 5.33
CA MET A 203 -5.64 -17.32 5.62
C MET A 203 -5.09 -16.41 4.52
N VAL A 204 -4.37 -15.37 4.95
CA VAL A 204 -3.53 -14.49 4.11
C VAL A 204 -2.08 -14.97 4.14
N GLY A 205 -1.65 -15.44 5.28
CA GLY A 205 -0.33 -15.98 5.53
C GLY A 205 -0.23 -16.49 6.96
N ASP A 206 0.83 -17.25 7.18
CA ASP A 206 1.14 -17.87 8.46
C ASP A 206 2.63 -17.76 8.78
N ILE A 207 2.95 -17.99 10.04
CA ILE A 207 4.32 -18.13 10.54
C ILE A 207 4.31 -19.13 11.69
N HIS A 208 5.36 -19.94 11.78
CA HIS A 208 5.43 -21.06 12.71
C HIS A 208 6.39 -20.75 13.85
N PHE A 209 6.10 -21.28 15.04
CA PHE A 209 6.85 -21.06 16.27
C PHE A 209 7.10 -22.38 17.00
N ALA A 210 8.17 -22.40 17.80
CA ALA A 210 8.46 -23.52 18.68
C ALA A 210 7.38 -23.68 19.77
N SER A 211 7.19 -24.90 20.27
CA SER A 211 6.20 -25.20 21.30
C SER A 211 6.36 -24.39 22.57
N ALA A 212 7.60 -24.03 22.93
CA ALA A 212 7.90 -23.23 24.11
C ALA A 212 7.63 -21.72 23.97
N ASP A 213 7.46 -21.23 22.74
CA ASP A 213 7.27 -19.81 22.48
C ASP A 213 5.88 -19.34 22.95
N LYS A 214 5.85 -18.21 23.66
CA LYS A 214 4.62 -17.53 24.07
C LYS A 214 4.24 -16.48 23.04
N VAL A 215 3.46 -16.90 22.06
CA VAL A 215 3.02 -16.04 20.96
C VAL A 215 1.74 -15.30 21.33
N GLU A 216 1.75 -13.97 21.22
CA GLU A 216 0.60 -13.14 21.53
C GLU A 216 -0.21 -12.87 20.26
N LYS A 217 -1.56 -12.97 20.35
CA LYS A 217 -2.48 -12.46 19.32
C LYS A 217 -2.44 -10.93 19.27
N ASN A 218 -2.90 -10.38 18.17
CA ASN A 218 -2.96 -8.93 17.94
C ASN A 218 -1.59 -8.26 17.96
N LYS A 219 -0.57 -8.98 17.49
CA LYS A 219 0.80 -8.49 17.32
C LYS A 219 1.21 -8.50 15.86
N TRP A 220 2.07 -7.57 15.50
CA TRP A 220 2.74 -7.56 14.22
C TRP A 220 3.99 -8.44 14.23
N ALA A 221 4.28 -9.06 13.10
CA ALA A 221 5.55 -9.72 12.83
C ALA A 221 6.14 -9.15 11.53
N LEU A 222 7.39 -8.69 11.60
CA LEU A 222 8.21 -8.38 10.42
C LEU A 222 8.83 -9.70 9.96
N VAL A 223 8.33 -10.22 8.85
CA VAL A 223 8.68 -11.54 8.35
C VAL A 223 9.57 -11.40 7.12
N TRP A 224 10.64 -12.18 7.05
CA TRP A 224 11.58 -12.16 5.94
C TRP A 224 12.01 -13.57 5.53
N ARG A 225 12.36 -13.74 4.25
CA ARG A 225 12.78 -15.03 3.71
C ARG A 225 14.27 -15.22 3.88
N ILE A 226 14.66 -16.38 4.44
CA ILE A 226 16.04 -16.83 4.54
C ILE A 226 16.36 -17.82 3.42
N THR A 227 17.63 -17.89 3.01
CA THR A 227 18.16 -18.93 2.10
C THR A 227 18.61 -20.14 2.89
N ASN A 228 18.92 -21.24 2.20
CA ASN A 228 19.49 -22.44 2.83
C ASN A 228 20.87 -22.22 3.49
N SER A 229 21.56 -21.13 3.13
CA SER A 229 22.82 -20.70 3.74
C SER A 229 22.63 -19.66 4.85
N SER A 230 21.45 -19.58 5.44
CA SER A 230 21.10 -18.67 6.55
C SER A 230 21.35 -17.18 6.27
N THR A 231 21.23 -16.77 5.00
CA THR A 231 21.35 -15.37 4.58
C THR A 231 20.01 -14.83 4.09
N PRO A 232 19.77 -13.51 4.15
CA PRO A 232 18.57 -12.92 3.57
C PRO A 232 18.43 -13.26 2.09
N HIS A 233 17.22 -13.64 1.68
CA HIS A 233 16.95 -13.93 0.28
C HIS A 233 17.11 -12.67 -0.57
N ARG A 234 17.89 -12.76 -1.67
CA ARG A 234 18.32 -11.58 -2.45
C ARG A 234 17.17 -10.71 -2.96
N THR A 235 16.12 -11.32 -3.49
CA THR A 235 15.01 -10.60 -4.13
C THR A 235 13.74 -10.53 -3.28
N ALA A 236 13.57 -11.41 -2.28
CA ALA A 236 12.41 -11.35 -1.40
C ALA A 236 12.52 -10.14 -0.47
N LYS A 237 11.45 -9.35 -0.42
CA LYS A 237 11.35 -8.21 0.51
C LYS A 237 10.79 -8.69 1.85
N PRO A 238 11.24 -8.11 2.98
CA PRO A 238 10.54 -8.30 4.25
C PRO A 238 9.11 -7.76 4.13
N HIS A 239 8.19 -8.29 4.92
CA HIS A 239 6.80 -7.88 4.91
C HIS A 239 6.19 -8.01 6.30
N TRP A 240 5.08 -7.31 6.53
CA TRP A 240 4.31 -7.41 7.76
C TRP A 240 3.30 -8.56 7.68
N LEU A 241 3.17 -9.30 8.78
CA LEU A 241 2.13 -10.29 9.02
C LEU A 241 1.49 -9.96 10.37
N TYR A 242 0.15 -9.82 10.42
CA TYR A 242 -0.58 -9.56 11.65
C TYR A 242 -1.12 -10.85 12.23
N ILE A 243 -0.85 -11.13 13.49
CA ILE A 243 -1.24 -12.37 14.16
C ILE A 243 -2.66 -12.22 14.71
N HIS A 244 -3.64 -12.78 14.01
CA HIS A 244 -5.03 -12.83 14.49
C HIS A 244 -5.28 -14.01 15.41
N GLU A 245 -4.76 -15.18 15.03
CA GLU A 245 -4.97 -16.44 15.75
C GLU A 245 -3.66 -17.21 15.87
N VAL A 246 -3.58 -18.01 16.93
CA VAL A 246 -2.46 -18.91 17.21
C VAL A 246 -3.01 -20.28 17.54
N PHE A 247 -2.58 -21.30 16.82
CA PHE A 247 -2.90 -22.71 17.02
C PHE A 247 -1.67 -23.39 17.61
N GLU A 248 -1.78 -23.87 18.84
CA GLU A 248 -0.65 -24.45 19.59
C GLU A 248 -0.04 -25.68 18.88
N ASN A 249 -0.89 -26.48 18.24
CA ASN A 249 -0.52 -27.64 17.43
C ASN A 249 -1.09 -27.48 16.02
N GLY A 250 -0.83 -26.34 15.38
CA GLY A 250 -1.34 -26.02 14.06
C GLY A 250 -0.68 -26.80 12.93
N ILE A 251 0.53 -27.31 13.17
CA ILE A 251 1.29 -28.19 12.28
C ILE A 251 1.38 -29.56 12.97
N ILE A 252 1.07 -30.62 12.22
CA ILE A 252 1.03 -32.01 12.72
C ILE A 252 2.17 -32.89 12.22
N ASP A 253 3.14 -32.31 11.53
CA ASP A 253 4.33 -33.01 11.11
C ASP A 253 5.24 -33.28 12.34
N GLU A 254 5.45 -34.54 12.68
CA GLU A 254 6.19 -34.99 13.88
C GLU A 254 7.67 -34.57 13.88
N GLU A 255 8.26 -34.41 12.69
CA GLU A 255 9.67 -34.00 12.56
C GLU A 255 9.85 -32.48 12.51
N TYR A 256 8.74 -31.71 12.54
CA TYR A 256 8.79 -30.27 12.41
C TYR A 256 8.90 -29.56 13.76
N GLU A 257 9.98 -28.82 13.93
CA GLU A 257 10.34 -28.18 15.22
C GLU A 257 9.46 -26.99 15.63
N TYR A 258 8.58 -26.52 14.73
CA TYR A 258 7.74 -25.32 14.92
C TYR A 258 6.23 -25.64 14.78
N PRO A 259 5.65 -26.41 15.72
CA PRO A 259 4.26 -26.90 15.59
C PRO A 259 3.20 -25.83 15.81
N LYS A 260 3.54 -24.67 16.44
CA LYS A 260 2.58 -23.58 16.59
C LYS A 260 2.43 -22.83 15.28
N CYS A 261 1.19 -22.62 14.84
CA CYS A 261 0.87 -21.88 13.65
C CYS A 261 0.14 -20.58 14.03
N ALA A 262 0.77 -19.43 13.75
CA ALA A 262 0.14 -18.12 13.89
C ALA A 262 -0.28 -17.62 12.51
N ILE A 263 -1.51 -17.14 12.39
CA ILE A 263 -2.10 -16.80 11.10
C ILE A 263 -2.66 -15.38 11.05
N GLN A 264 -2.59 -14.82 9.85
CA GLN A 264 -3.35 -13.63 9.47
C GLN A 264 -4.58 -14.06 8.67
N ARG A 265 -5.77 -13.54 9.08
CA ARG A 265 -7.04 -13.80 8.42
C ARG A 265 -7.46 -12.62 7.55
N LYS A 266 -8.07 -12.91 6.38
CA LYS A 266 -8.56 -11.89 5.44
C LYS A 266 -9.93 -11.31 5.78
N ASP A 267 -10.70 -12.01 6.61
CA ASP A 267 -12.05 -11.64 7.05
C ASP A 267 -12.06 -10.81 8.34
N LEU A 268 -10.90 -10.61 8.98
CA LEU A 268 -10.75 -9.79 10.17
C LEU A 268 -10.03 -8.48 9.87
N GLU A 269 -10.32 -7.46 10.68
CA GLU A 269 -9.69 -6.15 10.56
C GLU A 269 -8.20 -6.21 10.95
N VAL A 270 -7.35 -5.57 10.14
CA VAL A 270 -5.91 -5.46 10.38
C VAL A 270 -5.58 -4.00 10.70
N PRO A 271 -5.00 -3.69 11.87
CA PRO A 271 -4.55 -2.34 12.19
C PRO A 271 -3.38 -1.91 11.29
N SER A 272 -3.05 -0.61 11.29
CA SER A 272 -1.86 -0.12 10.58
C SER A 272 -0.59 -0.76 11.15
N PRO A 273 0.34 -1.22 10.29
CA PRO A 273 1.61 -1.77 10.74
C PRO A 273 2.50 -0.69 11.39
N PRO A 274 3.53 -1.08 12.17
CA PRO A 274 4.39 -0.15 12.90
C PRO A 274 5.02 0.94 12.03
N PHE A 275 5.44 0.61 10.81
CA PHE A 275 5.98 1.55 9.82
C PHE A 275 5.84 0.98 8.40
N GLU A 276 6.04 1.84 7.41
CA GLU A 276 6.05 1.43 6.00
C GLU A 276 7.38 0.76 5.62
N ILE A 277 7.31 -0.34 4.87
CA ILE A 277 8.48 -1.01 4.30
C ILE A 277 8.66 -0.55 2.85
N THR A 278 9.31 0.60 2.68
CA THR A 278 9.75 1.10 1.37
C THR A 278 10.91 0.25 0.82
N SER A 279 11.34 0.50 -0.39
CA SER A 279 12.51 -0.18 -0.96
C SER A 279 13.77 0.11 -0.14
N ASP A 280 13.97 1.36 0.29
CA ASP A 280 15.13 1.77 1.07
C ASP A 280 15.13 1.12 2.46
N VAL A 281 13.97 1.08 3.12
CA VAL A 281 13.80 0.37 4.41
C VAL A 281 14.06 -1.13 4.25
N ALA A 282 13.64 -1.75 3.16
CA ALA A 282 13.90 -3.15 2.89
C ALA A 282 15.40 -3.43 2.65
N GLU A 283 16.12 -2.53 1.98
CA GLU A 283 17.57 -2.65 1.78
C GLU A 283 18.35 -2.36 3.07
N ALA A 284 17.93 -1.36 3.87
CA ALA A 284 18.49 -1.10 5.20
C ALA A 284 18.30 -2.31 6.11
N PHE A 285 17.11 -2.96 6.08
CA PHE A 285 16.85 -4.21 6.79
C PHE A 285 17.84 -5.32 6.38
N LYS A 286 18.00 -5.55 5.08
CA LYS A 286 18.88 -6.63 4.57
C LYS A 286 20.35 -6.41 4.93
N LYS A 287 20.80 -5.17 4.99
CA LYS A 287 22.16 -4.83 5.45
C LYS A 287 22.29 -5.06 6.95
N ALA A 288 21.36 -4.48 7.74
CA ALA A 288 21.41 -4.53 9.18
C ALA A 288 21.36 -5.96 9.75
N ILE A 289 20.54 -6.84 9.15
CA ILE A 289 20.37 -8.21 9.64
C ILE A 289 21.62 -9.09 9.43
N GLN A 290 22.56 -8.66 8.58
CA GLN A 290 23.84 -9.36 8.35
C GLN A 290 24.93 -8.94 9.34
N GLU A 291 24.73 -7.89 10.10
CA GLU A 291 25.67 -7.50 11.16
C GLU A 291 25.74 -8.59 12.24
N GLU A 292 26.94 -9.01 12.60
CA GLU A 292 27.17 -10.13 13.53
C GLU A 292 26.44 -9.96 14.88
N GLU A 293 26.43 -8.73 15.39
CA GLU A 293 25.75 -8.39 16.65
C GLU A 293 24.22 -8.53 16.59
N ILE A 294 23.62 -8.48 15.38
CA ILE A 294 22.19 -8.62 15.13
C ILE A 294 21.88 -10.06 14.70
N ALA A 295 22.68 -10.58 13.78
CA ALA A 295 22.52 -11.93 13.20
C ALA A 295 22.43 -13.02 14.28
N LYS A 296 23.26 -12.94 15.33
CA LYS A 296 23.23 -13.87 16.47
C LYS A 296 21.88 -13.97 17.19
N TYR A 297 21.01 -12.95 17.06
CA TYR A 297 19.66 -12.96 17.63
C TYR A 297 18.58 -13.30 16.60
N LEU A 298 18.79 -12.98 15.33
CA LEU A 298 17.77 -13.05 14.28
C LEU A 298 18.06 -14.10 13.22
N ILE A 299 19.30 -14.57 13.12
CA ILE A 299 19.74 -15.65 12.21
C ILE A 299 20.48 -16.67 13.07
N GLN A 300 19.77 -17.62 13.63
CA GLN A 300 20.39 -18.66 14.43
C GLN A 300 21.01 -19.75 13.55
N ASP A 301 22.14 -20.33 14.01
CA ASP A 301 22.77 -21.46 13.32
C ASP A 301 21.75 -22.61 13.21
N CYS A 302 21.69 -23.27 12.06
CA CYS A 302 20.71 -24.30 11.68
C CYS A 302 20.62 -25.51 12.64
N ARG A 303 21.36 -25.53 13.71
CA ARG A 303 21.40 -26.61 14.73
C ARG A 303 20.54 -26.37 15.97
N ASP A 304 20.05 -25.15 16.15
CA ASP A 304 19.24 -24.79 17.31
C ASP A 304 17.87 -24.25 16.86
N VAL A 305 16.82 -24.65 17.56
CA VAL A 305 15.46 -24.15 17.33
C VAL A 305 15.43 -22.65 17.63
N PHE A 306 15.01 -21.84 16.65
CA PHE A 306 14.85 -20.40 16.82
C PHE A 306 13.74 -20.13 17.84
N SER A 307 13.99 -19.28 18.82
CA SER A 307 13.02 -18.93 19.83
C SER A 307 12.60 -17.45 19.73
N LEU A 308 11.34 -17.18 20.06
CA LEU A 308 10.78 -15.83 20.08
C LEU A 308 11.54 -14.87 21.00
N ALA A 309 12.18 -15.38 22.06
CA ALA A 309 12.99 -14.58 22.98
C ALA A 309 14.21 -13.93 22.29
N TYR A 310 14.74 -14.53 21.23
CA TYR A 310 15.82 -13.93 20.43
C TYR A 310 15.30 -12.78 19.59
N SER A 311 14.13 -12.95 18.94
CA SER A 311 13.47 -11.88 18.19
C SER A 311 13.28 -10.62 19.04
N LEU A 312 12.80 -10.77 20.27
CA LEU A 312 12.56 -9.66 21.19
C LEU A 312 13.86 -8.95 21.61
N LYS A 313 14.98 -9.66 21.69
CA LYS A 313 16.30 -9.06 21.98
C LYS A 313 16.93 -8.40 20.77
N GLY A 314 16.76 -8.99 19.60
CA GLY A 314 17.35 -8.51 18.35
C GLY A 314 16.63 -7.32 17.73
N MET A 315 15.34 -7.17 17.96
CA MET A 315 14.51 -6.14 17.33
C MET A 315 15.03 -4.70 17.60
N PRO A 316 15.33 -4.26 18.83
CA PRO A 316 15.82 -2.91 19.06
C PRO A 316 17.18 -2.64 18.39
N LEU A 317 18.07 -3.63 18.36
CA LEU A 317 19.37 -3.52 17.69
C LEU A 317 19.19 -3.39 16.18
N LEU A 318 18.31 -4.22 15.60
CA LEU A 318 17.96 -4.15 14.18
C LEU A 318 17.43 -2.77 13.81
N ILE A 319 16.45 -2.23 14.56
CA ILE A 319 15.87 -0.91 14.26
C ILE A 319 16.92 0.20 14.37
N GLY A 320 17.75 0.17 15.38
CA GLY A 320 18.85 1.13 15.53
C GLY A 320 19.77 1.10 14.32
N LYS A 321 20.18 -0.09 13.87
CA LYS A 321 21.10 -0.26 12.74
C LYS A 321 20.45 0.09 11.40
N MET A 322 19.17 -0.24 11.21
CA MET A 322 18.44 0.17 10.03
C MET A 322 18.36 1.69 9.88
N LYS A 323 18.26 2.45 10.99
CA LYS A 323 18.28 3.92 10.97
C LYS A 323 19.64 4.51 10.57
N GLU A 324 20.73 3.77 10.80
CA GLU A 324 22.06 4.17 10.34
C GLU A 324 22.25 3.98 8.82
N TYR A 325 21.50 3.05 8.22
CA TYR A 325 21.59 2.69 6.80
C TYR A 325 20.56 3.38 5.90
N GLY A 326 19.51 3.96 6.46
CA GLY A 326 18.42 4.69 5.77
C GLY A 326 18.48 6.15 6.02
#